data_4ea7a80028b4c70e695af7afa439e038
#
_entry.id   4ea7a80028b4c70e695af7afa439e038
#
_cell.length_a   1.000
_cell.length_b   1.000
_cell.length_c   1.000
_cell.angle_alpha   90.00
_cell.angle_beta   90.00
_cell.angle_gamma   90.00
#
_symmetry.space_group_name_H-M   'P 1'
#
loop_
_entity.id
_entity.type
_entity.pdbx_description
1 polymer ?
#
loop_
_entity_poly.entity_id
_entity_poly.type
_entity_poly.pdbx_seq_one_letter_code
_entity_poly.pdbx_strand_id
1 'polypeptide(L)'
;VIDRVNLTNSNSKMPSELSGGMQKRVAIARAIVMNPNFLFCDEPNSGLDPKTSILIDNLIQEITKEYNITTVVNTHDMNSVMEIGENIIFLQNGKKEWEGSNKDIFKTDNKPFIDFVYSSEILKKARKALKES
;
A
#
# COMPACT_ATOMS: atom_id res chain seq x y z
N VAL A 1 0.45 -17.91 12.21
CA VAL A 1 0.90 -16.77 11.35
C VAL A 1 0.87 -17.15 9.86
N ILE A 2 1.44 -18.29 9.45
CA ILE A 2 1.50 -18.71 8.03
C ILE A 2 0.11 -18.84 7.41
N ASP A 3 -0.83 -19.44 8.11
CA ASP A 3 -2.23 -19.54 7.65
C ASP A 3 -2.91 -18.18 7.53
N ARG A 4 -2.52 -17.23 8.39
CA ARG A 4 -3.06 -15.87 8.36
C ARG A 4 -2.69 -15.11 7.09
N VAL A 5 -1.54 -15.42 6.51
CA VAL A 5 -1.09 -14.84 5.24
C VAL A 5 -1.45 -15.70 4.02
N ASN A 6 -2.37 -16.65 4.18
CA ASN A 6 -2.84 -17.55 3.12
C ASN A 6 -1.71 -18.34 2.40
N LEU A 7 -0.77 -18.87 3.18
CA LEU A 7 0.33 -19.70 2.71
C LEU A 7 0.20 -21.16 3.15
N THR A 8 -1.01 -21.71 3.13
CA THR A 8 -1.27 -23.12 3.43
C THR A 8 -0.43 -24.02 2.51
N ASN A 9 0.11 -25.11 3.07
CA ASN A 9 0.98 -26.07 2.36
C ASN A 9 2.31 -25.53 1.82
N SER A 10 2.81 -24.39 2.33
CA SER A 10 4.07 -23.82 1.88
C SER A 10 5.23 -23.95 2.90
N ASN A 11 4.99 -24.62 4.04
CA ASN A 11 5.95 -24.73 5.14
C ASN A 11 7.26 -25.45 4.75
N SER A 12 7.20 -26.35 3.77
CA SER A 12 8.36 -27.14 3.32
C SER A 12 9.06 -26.53 2.10
N LYS A 13 8.56 -25.41 1.57
CA LYS A 13 9.12 -24.78 0.37
C LYS A 13 10.27 -23.85 0.71
N MET A 14 11.30 -23.88 -0.13
CA MET A 14 12.37 -22.89 -0.08
C MET A 14 11.88 -21.53 -0.64
N PRO A 15 12.47 -20.40 -0.20
CA PRO A 15 12.09 -19.08 -0.72
C PRO A 15 12.13 -18.95 -2.25
N SER A 16 13.07 -19.63 -2.89
CA SER A 16 13.23 -19.66 -4.36
C SER A 16 12.09 -20.37 -5.10
N GLU A 17 11.32 -21.19 -4.40
CA GLU A 17 10.18 -21.95 -4.96
C GLU A 17 8.85 -21.20 -4.82
N LEU A 18 8.88 -20.00 -4.23
CA LEU A 18 7.70 -19.16 -3.98
C LEU A 18 7.54 -18.14 -5.10
N SER A 19 6.29 -17.88 -5.50
CA SER A 19 5.97 -16.74 -6.36
C SER A 19 6.29 -15.39 -5.67
N GLY A 20 6.41 -14.32 -6.44
CA GLY A 20 6.67 -12.98 -5.89
C GLY A 20 5.65 -12.58 -4.81
N GLY A 21 4.36 -12.81 -5.06
CA GLY A 21 3.31 -12.54 -4.06
C GLY A 21 3.43 -13.42 -2.81
N MET A 22 3.79 -14.70 -2.97
CA MET A 22 4.05 -15.59 -1.83
C MET A 22 5.24 -15.11 -1.00
N GLN A 23 6.32 -14.67 -1.64
CA GLN A 23 7.50 -14.11 -0.94
C GLN A 23 7.13 -12.87 -0.13
N LYS A 24 6.30 -11.97 -0.68
CA LYS A 24 5.79 -10.79 0.05
C LYS A 24 4.97 -11.20 1.27
N ARG A 25 4.10 -12.21 1.16
CA ARG A 25 3.32 -12.74 2.28
C ARG A 25 4.20 -13.36 3.35
N VAL A 26 5.27 -14.09 2.99
CA VAL A 26 6.26 -14.60 3.95
C VAL A 26 6.95 -13.46 4.67
N ALA A 27 7.32 -12.38 3.97
CA ALA A 27 7.94 -11.22 4.58
C ALA A 27 7.02 -10.56 5.63
N ILE A 28 5.72 -10.40 5.30
CA ILE A 28 4.72 -9.89 6.24
C ILE A 28 4.57 -10.83 7.44
N ALA A 29 4.46 -12.14 7.22
CA ALA A 29 4.37 -13.13 8.29
C ALA A 29 5.55 -13.05 9.26
N ARG A 30 6.76 -12.90 8.73
CA ARG A 30 7.98 -12.72 9.53
C ARG A 30 7.94 -11.43 10.37
N ALA A 31 7.43 -10.35 9.78
CA ALA A 31 7.35 -9.06 10.47
C ALA A 31 6.39 -9.08 11.66
N ILE A 32 5.27 -9.81 11.55
CA ILE A 32 4.23 -9.82 12.60
C ILE A 32 4.37 -10.95 13.64
N VAL A 33 5.30 -11.89 13.45
CA VAL A 33 5.44 -13.06 14.35
C VAL A 33 5.75 -12.69 15.80
N MET A 34 6.40 -11.55 16.02
CA MET A 34 6.76 -11.04 17.35
C MET A 34 5.72 -10.08 17.96
N ASN A 35 4.51 -10.01 17.39
CA ASN A 35 3.45 -9.09 17.81
C ASN A 35 3.92 -7.63 17.95
N PRO A 36 4.45 -7.03 16.89
CA PRO A 36 4.96 -5.66 16.94
C PRO A 36 3.84 -4.65 17.11
N ASN A 37 4.13 -3.48 17.70
CA ASN A 37 3.21 -2.34 17.73
C ASN A 37 3.25 -1.51 16.44
N PHE A 38 4.34 -1.63 15.67
CA PHE A 38 4.58 -0.89 14.43
C PHE A 38 5.02 -1.83 13.33
N LEU A 39 4.45 -1.65 12.14
CA LEU A 39 4.82 -2.36 10.93
C LEU A 39 5.24 -1.34 9.87
N PHE A 40 6.44 -1.53 9.31
CA PHE A 40 6.93 -0.70 8.21
C PHE A 40 7.03 -1.54 6.95
N CYS A 41 6.32 -1.13 5.90
CA CYS A 41 6.32 -1.77 4.59
C CYS A 41 6.94 -0.83 3.56
N ASP A 42 8.03 -1.24 2.95
CA ASP A 42 8.69 -0.49 1.88
C ASP A 42 8.39 -1.17 0.54
N GLU A 43 7.65 -0.45 -0.32
CA GLU A 43 7.23 -0.93 -1.64
C GLU A 43 6.67 -2.38 -1.61
N PRO A 44 5.64 -2.67 -0.80
CA PRO A 44 5.18 -4.05 -0.59
C PRO A 44 4.66 -4.70 -1.87
N ASN A 45 4.19 -3.92 -2.85
CA ASN A 45 3.63 -4.38 -4.12
C ASN A 45 4.60 -4.35 -5.29
N SER A 46 5.84 -3.94 -5.06
CA SER A 46 6.86 -3.84 -6.11
C SER A 46 7.04 -5.15 -6.86
N GLY A 47 6.94 -5.10 -8.19
CA GLY A 47 7.13 -6.25 -9.08
C GLY A 47 5.96 -7.23 -9.17
N LEU A 48 4.79 -6.89 -8.62
CA LEU A 48 3.58 -7.70 -8.67
C LEU A 48 2.61 -7.22 -9.76
N ASP A 49 1.79 -8.14 -10.27
CA ASP A 49 0.66 -7.79 -11.12
C ASP A 49 -0.45 -7.08 -10.30
N PRO A 50 -1.35 -6.31 -10.96
CA PRO A 50 -2.37 -5.52 -10.25
C PRO A 50 -3.27 -6.35 -9.34
N LYS A 51 -3.65 -7.56 -9.75
CA LYS A 51 -4.52 -8.43 -8.94
C LYS A 51 -3.82 -8.89 -7.66
N THR A 52 -2.57 -9.29 -7.77
CA THR A 52 -1.75 -9.71 -6.63
C THR A 52 -1.43 -8.53 -5.70
N SER A 53 -1.22 -7.33 -6.25
CA SER A 53 -1.03 -6.10 -5.47
C SER A 53 -2.22 -5.80 -4.57
N ILE A 54 -3.44 -5.87 -5.08
CA ILE A 54 -4.67 -5.68 -4.30
C ILE A 54 -4.75 -6.70 -3.14
N LEU A 55 -4.37 -7.96 -3.38
CA LEU A 55 -4.37 -8.97 -2.32
C LEU A 55 -3.35 -8.68 -1.21
N ILE A 56 -2.20 -8.10 -1.55
CA ILE A 56 -1.20 -7.67 -0.56
C ILE A 56 -1.71 -6.46 0.22
N ASP A 57 -2.31 -5.47 -0.43
CA ASP A 57 -2.88 -4.29 0.22
C ASP A 57 -3.97 -4.68 1.21
N ASN A 58 -4.91 -5.53 0.80
CA ASN A 58 -5.96 -6.06 1.67
C ASN A 58 -5.39 -6.81 2.87
N LEU A 59 -4.37 -7.64 2.66
CA LEU A 59 -3.70 -8.37 3.73
C LEU A 59 -3.05 -7.42 4.75
N ILE A 60 -2.36 -6.37 4.28
CA ILE A 60 -1.74 -5.35 5.15
C ILE A 60 -2.83 -4.65 5.98
N GLN A 61 -3.93 -4.25 5.35
CA GLN A 61 -5.04 -3.58 6.03
C GLN A 61 -5.70 -4.47 7.08
N GLU A 62 -5.97 -5.74 6.73
CA GLU A 62 -6.58 -6.71 7.65
C GLU A 62 -5.68 -6.97 8.86
N ILE A 63 -4.38 -7.20 8.65
CA ILE A 63 -3.38 -7.42 9.71
C ILE A 63 -3.29 -6.18 10.61
N THR A 64 -3.25 -4.99 10.03
CA THR A 64 -3.21 -3.73 10.77
C THR A 64 -4.37 -3.63 11.75
N LYS A 65 -5.57 -3.96 11.30
CA LYS A 65 -6.79 -3.92 12.14
C LYS A 65 -6.82 -5.06 13.16
N GLU A 66 -6.56 -6.29 12.74
CA GLU A 66 -6.66 -7.49 13.58
C GLU A 66 -5.67 -7.47 14.74
N TYR A 67 -4.44 -7.06 14.48
CA TYR A 67 -3.38 -7.02 15.51
C TYR A 67 -3.26 -5.65 16.19
N ASN A 68 -4.11 -4.69 15.82
CA ASN A 68 -4.07 -3.31 16.33
C ASN A 68 -2.67 -2.68 16.19
N ILE A 69 -2.08 -2.83 15.02
CA ILE A 69 -0.73 -2.36 14.67
C ILE A 69 -0.83 -0.97 14.03
N THR A 70 0.11 -0.09 14.31
CA THR A 70 0.31 1.11 13.51
C THR A 70 1.17 0.75 12.30
N THR A 71 0.62 0.84 11.09
CA THR A 71 1.32 0.47 9.86
C THR A 71 1.71 1.71 9.06
N VAL A 72 2.97 1.78 8.66
CA VAL A 72 3.49 2.78 7.73
C VAL A 72 3.87 2.09 6.44
N VAL A 73 3.25 2.48 5.33
CA VAL A 73 3.55 1.97 3.99
C VAL A 73 4.24 3.06 3.18
N ASN A 74 5.47 2.81 2.74
CA ASN A 74 6.15 3.63 1.75
C ASN A 74 5.88 3.05 0.37
N THR A 75 5.27 3.83 -0.52
CA THR A 75 4.94 3.39 -1.88
C THR A 75 4.79 4.57 -2.83
N HIS A 76 5.01 4.35 -4.11
CA HIS A 76 4.66 5.25 -5.19
C HIS A 76 3.41 4.77 -5.98
N ASP A 77 2.83 3.62 -5.61
CA ASP A 77 1.62 3.11 -6.25
C ASP A 77 0.38 3.83 -5.73
N MET A 78 -0.18 4.70 -6.57
CA MET A 78 -1.36 5.48 -6.22
C MET A 78 -2.61 4.62 -6.04
N ASN A 79 -2.69 3.42 -6.62
CA ASN A 79 -3.81 2.52 -6.38
C ASN A 79 -3.79 2.06 -4.92
N SER A 80 -2.63 1.61 -4.41
CA SER A 80 -2.47 1.25 -3.00
C SER A 80 -2.78 2.42 -2.06
N VAL A 81 -2.27 3.63 -2.39
CA VAL A 81 -2.54 4.84 -1.59
C VAL A 81 -4.05 5.13 -1.50
N MET A 82 -4.77 5.00 -2.62
CA MET A 82 -6.23 5.23 -2.64
C MET A 82 -7.02 4.13 -1.93
N GLU A 83 -6.59 2.87 -2.04
CA GLU A 83 -7.28 1.72 -1.45
C GLU A 83 -7.14 1.66 0.07
N ILE A 84 -5.91 1.76 0.58
CA ILE A 84 -5.62 1.50 1.98
C ILE A 84 -5.09 2.71 2.77
N GLY A 85 -4.82 3.84 2.10
CA GLY A 85 -4.28 5.04 2.73
C GLY A 85 -5.30 5.76 3.60
N GLU A 86 -5.11 5.77 4.90
CA GLU A 86 -5.95 6.53 5.85
C GLU A 86 -5.36 7.92 6.12
N ASN A 87 -4.08 7.99 6.46
CA ASN A 87 -3.31 9.22 6.60
C ASN A 87 -2.13 9.18 5.63
N ILE A 88 -2.11 10.11 4.69
CA ILE A 88 -1.17 10.13 3.57
C ILE A 88 -0.24 11.31 3.72
N ILE A 89 1.06 11.04 3.64
CA ILE A 89 2.10 12.07 3.64
C ILE A 89 2.83 11.99 2.30
N PHE A 90 2.83 13.08 1.55
CA PHE A 90 3.60 13.21 0.33
C PHE A 90 4.93 13.89 0.60
N LEU A 91 6.00 13.20 0.24
CA LEU A 91 7.37 13.69 0.40
C LEU A 91 7.94 14.08 -0.96
N GLN A 92 8.51 15.28 -1.05
CA GLN A 92 9.21 15.75 -2.24
C GLN A 92 10.44 16.56 -1.83
N ASN A 93 11.56 16.35 -2.50
CA ASN A 93 12.83 17.06 -2.23
C ASN A 93 13.23 17.04 -0.74
N GLY A 94 13.03 15.92 -0.06
CA GLY A 94 13.37 15.74 1.36
C GLY A 94 12.45 16.47 2.34
N LYS A 95 11.30 16.96 1.92
CA LYS A 95 10.34 17.69 2.73
C LYS A 95 8.94 17.09 2.64
N LYS A 96 8.15 17.29 3.71
CA LYS A 96 6.72 17.03 3.69
C LYS A 96 6.05 18.13 2.86
N GLU A 97 5.55 17.76 1.69
CA GLU A 97 4.92 18.69 0.75
C GLU A 97 3.40 18.73 0.93
N TRP A 98 2.78 17.61 1.29
CA TRP A 98 1.35 17.51 1.50
C TRP A 98 1.01 16.43 2.53
N GLU A 99 -0.12 16.59 3.20
CA GLU A 99 -0.70 15.62 4.13
C GLU A 99 -2.22 15.66 4.04
N GLY A 100 -2.86 14.50 4.10
CA GLY A 100 -4.31 14.37 4.06
C GLY A 100 -4.76 12.91 4.03
N SER A 101 -6.06 12.70 3.90
CA SER A 101 -6.65 11.37 3.72
C SER A 101 -6.79 11.01 2.23
N ASN A 102 -7.13 9.76 1.94
CA ASN A 102 -7.47 9.34 0.57
C ASN A 102 -8.64 10.14 -0.03
N LYS A 103 -9.56 10.66 0.79
CA LYS A 103 -10.67 11.52 0.37
C LYS A 103 -10.22 12.93 -0.04
N ASP A 104 -9.10 13.39 0.50
CA ASP A 104 -8.56 14.72 0.25
C ASP A 104 -7.74 14.80 -1.03
N ILE A 105 -7.29 13.66 -1.56
CA ILE A 105 -6.51 13.58 -2.81
C ILE A 105 -7.21 14.30 -3.97
N PHE A 106 -8.52 14.11 -4.11
CA PHE A 106 -9.28 14.69 -5.22
C PHE A 106 -9.65 16.17 -5.02
N LYS A 107 -9.55 16.67 -3.77
CA LYS A 107 -9.97 18.02 -3.40
C LYS A 107 -8.81 19.00 -3.27
N THR A 108 -7.59 18.49 -3.10
CA THR A 108 -6.41 19.34 -2.88
C THR A 108 -6.08 20.22 -4.06
N ASP A 109 -5.56 21.41 -3.78
CA ASP A 109 -4.99 22.34 -4.77
C ASP A 109 -3.46 22.41 -4.67
N ASN A 110 -2.82 21.53 -3.89
CA ASN A 110 -1.36 21.43 -3.82
C ASN A 110 -0.81 20.97 -5.18
N LYS A 111 -0.18 21.90 -5.92
CA LYS A 111 0.27 21.66 -7.29
C LYS A 111 1.31 20.54 -7.40
N PRO A 112 2.39 20.50 -6.61
CA PRO A 112 3.37 19.40 -6.67
C PRO A 112 2.74 18.01 -6.48
N PHE A 113 1.81 17.89 -5.53
CA PHE A 113 1.09 16.64 -5.30
C PHE A 113 0.17 16.27 -6.46
N ILE A 114 -0.56 17.26 -7.01
CA ILE A 114 -1.42 17.09 -8.18
C ILE A 114 -0.60 16.61 -9.40
N ASP A 115 0.53 17.24 -9.67
CA ASP A 115 1.40 16.89 -10.79
C ASP A 115 1.94 15.45 -10.65
N PHE A 116 2.22 15.01 -9.43
CA PHE A 116 2.64 13.64 -9.14
C PHE A 116 1.49 12.63 -9.31
N VAL A 117 0.37 12.84 -8.63
CA VAL A 117 -0.78 11.91 -8.63
C VAL A 117 -1.42 11.79 -10.01
N TYR A 118 -1.61 12.94 -10.67
CA TYR A 118 -2.29 13.00 -11.95
C TYR A 118 -1.34 13.03 -13.14
N SER A 119 -0.17 12.40 -13.01
CA SER A 119 0.75 12.21 -14.14
C SER A 119 0.12 11.38 -15.27
N SER A 120 -0.85 10.48 -14.96
CA SER A 120 -1.59 9.71 -15.96
C SER A 120 -2.83 10.44 -16.46
N GLU A 121 -3.13 10.31 -17.76
CA GLU A 121 -4.31 10.91 -18.40
C GLU A 121 -5.63 10.39 -17.82
N ILE A 122 -5.68 9.13 -17.38
CA ILE A 122 -6.88 8.52 -16.77
C ILE A 122 -7.24 9.25 -15.47
N LEU A 123 -6.25 9.47 -14.60
CA LEU A 123 -6.47 10.16 -13.32
C LEU A 123 -6.82 11.64 -13.52
N LYS A 124 -6.24 12.31 -14.53
CA LYS A 124 -6.62 13.69 -14.90
C LYS A 124 -8.10 13.78 -15.28
N LYS A 125 -8.58 12.85 -16.12
CA LYS A 125 -10.00 12.79 -16.52
C LYS A 125 -10.92 12.52 -15.33
N ALA A 126 -10.56 11.58 -14.45
CA ALA A 126 -11.33 11.29 -13.24
C ALA A 126 -11.44 12.51 -12.32
N ARG A 127 -10.34 13.25 -12.10
CA ARG A 127 -10.37 14.50 -11.31
C ARG A 127 -11.31 15.54 -11.90
N LYS A 128 -11.25 15.74 -13.23
CA LYS A 128 -12.10 16.72 -13.91
C LYS A 128 -13.57 16.39 -13.71
N ALA A 129 -13.97 15.14 -13.92
CA ALA A 129 -15.35 14.69 -13.73
C ALA A 129 -15.85 14.91 -12.29
N LEU A 130 -14.99 14.69 -11.27
CA LEU A 130 -15.33 14.89 -9.87
C LEU A 130 -15.43 16.37 -9.44
N LYS A 131 -14.72 17.28 -10.12
CA LYS A 131 -14.83 18.73 -9.86
C LYS A 131 -16.06 19.36 -10.52
N GLU A 132 -16.58 18.74 -11.59
CA GLU A 132 -17.75 19.20 -12.35
C GLU A 132 -19.09 18.64 -11.82
N SER A 133 -19.01 17.67 -10.90
CA SER A 133 -20.17 17.09 -10.19
C SER A 133 -20.39 17.76 -8.83
#